data_e474a29b10d2939d60f7af050662fe56
#
_entry.id   e474a29b10d2939d60f7af050662fe56
#
_cell.length_a   1.000
_cell.length_b   1.000
_cell.length_c   1.000
_cell.angle_alpha   90.00
_cell.angle_beta   90.00
_cell.angle_gamma   90.00
#
_symmetry.space_group_name_H-M   'P 1'
#
loop_
_entity.id
_entity.type
_entity.pdbx_description
1 polymer ?
#
loop_
_entity_poly.entity_id
_entity_poly.type
_entity_poly.pdbx_seq_one_letter_code
_entity_poly.pdbx_strand_id
1 'polypeptide(L)'
;MGNKTVEGLSAMTTASQEVTSDILVMNFTVVTACLVGGTGKAGEWVLVDTGLENSADFILQSVEKRFGKNSRPQTIILTHGHFDHVGSVIKLSELWDVPVYIHQLEMPYITGKKDYPMADPTVDEGIVAKMSPTFPHTSIDISFRAVPLPADGSVPGMPGWKWIHTPGHTEGHISLFREKDRVLIAGDAFSTTKQESLSSVVMQREQISGPPKYLTTDWKAAENSVRHLMDLKPSLAIPSHGKPMKGEELTQHLEMLVNHFDEIAKPEQGRFVTE
;
A
#
# COMPACT_ATOMS: atom_id res chain seq x y z
N MET A 1 1.21 15.57 -13.43
CA MET A 1 2.59 15.33 -13.93
C MET A 1 3.30 14.52 -12.87
N GLY A 2 3.64 13.26 -13.16
CA GLY A 2 4.34 12.40 -12.20
C GLY A 2 5.69 12.99 -11.81
N ASN A 3 6.14 12.68 -10.60
CA ASN A 3 7.45 13.10 -10.13
C ASN A 3 8.53 12.26 -10.83
N LYS A 4 9.11 12.79 -11.92
CA LYS A 4 10.12 12.11 -12.75
C LYS A 4 11.28 11.50 -11.95
N THR A 5 11.57 12.01 -10.76
CA THR A 5 12.66 11.51 -9.89
C THR A 5 12.23 10.20 -9.22
N VAL A 6 11.00 10.13 -8.68
CA VAL A 6 10.45 8.91 -8.05
C VAL A 6 10.20 7.83 -9.09
N GLU A 7 9.68 8.23 -10.27
CA GLU A 7 9.48 7.33 -11.42
C GLU A 7 10.81 6.77 -11.96
N GLY A 8 11.85 7.61 -12.02
CA GLY A 8 13.18 7.18 -12.44
C GLY A 8 13.82 6.18 -11.49
N LEU A 9 13.66 6.35 -10.18
CA LEU A 9 14.11 5.39 -9.17
C LEU A 9 13.34 4.06 -9.27
N SER A 10 12.03 4.13 -9.50
CA SER A 10 11.16 2.95 -9.64
C SER A 10 11.51 2.12 -10.88
N ALA A 11 11.91 2.75 -11.98
CA ALA A 11 12.26 2.04 -13.22
C ALA A 11 13.58 1.24 -13.11
N MET A 12 14.42 1.54 -12.12
CA MET A 12 15.77 0.94 -12.02
C MET A 12 15.79 -0.48 -11.45
N THR A 13 14.80 -0.89 -10.63
CA THR A 13 14.80 -2.19 -9.97
C THR A 13 13.39 -2.73 -9.71
N THR A 14 12.64 -3.01 -10.79
CA THR A 14 11.39 -3.76 -10.63
C THR A 14 11.69 -5.25 -10.43
N ALA A 15 11.05 -5.86 -9.45
CA ALA A 15 11.18 -7.28 -9.16
C ALA A 15 9.83 -7.88 -8.73
N SER A 16 9.63 -9.15 -8.98
CA SER A 16 8.47 -9.88 -8.46
C SER A 16 8.91 -11.09 -7.64
N GLN A 17 8.21 -11.35 -6.54
CA GLN A 17 8.47 -12.46 -5.62
C GLN A 17 7.17 -13.17 -5.26
N GLU A 18 7.14 -14.50 -5.44
CA GLU A 18 6.08 -15.32 -4.83
C GLU A 18 6.34 -15.44 -3.34
N VAL A 19 5.40 -14.95 -2.51
CA VAL A 19 5.47 -15.06 -1.05
C VAL A 19 4.62 -16.21 -0.51
N THR A 20 3.57 -16.56 -1.25
CA THR A 20 2.78 -17.79 -1.10
C THR A 20 2.41 -18.30 -2.48
N SER A 21 1.86 -19.53 -2.60
CA SER A 21 1.45 -20.10 -3.88
C SER A 21 0.40 -19.28 -4.64
N ASP A 22 -0.32 -18.41 -3.92
CA ASP A 22 -1.41 -17.59 -4.46
C ASP A 22 -1.16 -16.07 -4.32
N ILE A 23 0.02 -15.65 -3.85
CA ILE A 23 0.37 -14.21 -3.75
C ILE A 23 1.72 -13.96 -4.41
N LEU A 24 1.72 -13.09 -5.41
CA LEU A 24 2.92 -12.50 -6.01
C LEU A 24 3.01 -11.04 -5.60
N VAL A 25 4.10 -10.66 -4.94
CA VAL A 25 4.43 -9.27 -4.63
C VAL A 25 5.26 -8.69 -5.77
N MET A 26 4.84 -7.57 -6.29
CA MET A 26 5.56 -6.78 -7.30
C MET A 26 6.17 -5.57 -6.61
N ASN A 27 7.49 -5.46 -6.65
CA ASN A 27 8.24 -4.37 -6.04
C ASN A 27 8.67 -3.36 -7.13
N PHE A 28 8.32 -2.10 -6.93
CA PHE A 28 8.66 -0.97 -7.80
C PHE A 28 9.73 -0.06 -7.14
N THR A 29 10.60 -0.63 -6.33
CA THR A 29 11.64 0.04 -5.53
C THR A 29 11.06 0.82 -4.35
N VAL A 30 10.14 1.75 -4.59
CA VAL A 30 9.58 2.65 -3.56
C VAL A 30 8.26 2.12 -2.98
N VAL A 31 7.50 1.33 -3.74
CA VAL A 31 6.18 0.81 -3.35
C VAL A 31 5.97 -0.59 -3.91
N THR A 32 5.05 -1.34 -3.34
CA THR A 32 4.66 -2.68 -3.81
C THR A 32 3.19 -2.73 -4.21
N ALA A 33 2.87 -3.67 -5.10
CA ALA A 33 1.51 -4.10 -5.38
C ALA A 33 1.44 -5.63 -5.35
N CYS A 34 0.24 -6.21 -5.19
CA CYS A 34 0.09 -7.65 -5.07
C CYS A 34 -0.86 -8.22 -6.11
N LEU A 35 -0.48 -9.33 -6.73
CA LEU A 35 -1.41 -10.22 -7.43
C LEU A 35 -1.85 -11.31 -6.46
N VAL A 36 -3.15 -11.39 -6.17
CA VAL A 36 -3.72 -12.37 -5.24
C VAL A 36 -4.66 -13.29 -6.00
N GLY A 37 -4.29 -14.56 -6.10
CA GLY A 37 -5.04 -15.60 -6.80
C GLY A 37 -4.15 -16.74 -7.26
N GLY A 38 -4.74 -17.94 -7.34
CA GLY A 38 -4.04 -19.13 -7.80
C GLY A 38 -3.84 -19.17 -9.32
N THR A 39 -2.77 -19.83 -9.79
CA THR A 39 -2.44 -19.93 -11.22
C THR A 39 -3.32 -20.93 -12.00
N GLY A 40 -4.19 -21.67 -11.32
CA GLY A 40 -4.98 -22.75 -11.92
C GLY A 40 -6.24 -22.36 -12.68
N LYS A 41 -6.71 -21.12 -12.54
CA LYS A 41 -7.96 -20.67 -13.15
C LYS A 41 -7.82 -19.24 -13.67
N ALA A 42 -7.97 -19.08 -14.97
CA ALA A 42 -7.96 -17.76 -15.60
C ALA A 42 -9.10 -16.88 -15.01
N GLY A 43 -8.78 -15.64 -14.63
CA GLY A 43 -9.75 -14.68 -14.13
C GLY A 43 -10.14 -14.82 -12.66
N GLU A 44 -9.57 -15.75 -11.89
CA GLU A 44 -9.82 -15.87 -10.44
C GLU A 44 -8.67 -15.21 -9.64
N TRP A 45 -8.36 -13.97 -9.94
CA TRP A 45 -7.34 -13.21 -9.24
C TRP A 45 -7.71 -11.73 -9.13
N VAL A 46 -7.08 -11.04 -8.19
CA VAL A 46 -7.29 -9.63 -7.87
C VAL A 46 -5.95 -8.92 -7.85
N LEU A 47 -5.92 -7.67 -8.33
CA LEU A 47 -4.79 -6.76 -8.13
C LEU A 47 -5.05 -5.90 -6.89
N VAL A 48 -4.11 -5.87 -5.97
CA VAL A 48 -4.11 -4.98 -4.79
C VAL A 48 -3.07 -3.90 -5.01
N ASP A 49 -3.51 -2.66 -5.07
CA ASP A 49 -2.77 -1.45 -5.45
C ASP A 49 -2.18 -1.52 -6.88
N THR A 50 -1.75 -0.38 -7.41
CA THR A 50 -1.34 -0.27 -8.81
C THR A 50 0.01 0.42 -9.01
N GLY A 51 0.74 0.67 -7.92
CA GLY A 51 2.04 1.32 -7.99
C GLY A 51 1.98 2.76 -8.51
N LEU A 52 3.08 3.21 -9.08
CA LEU A 52 3.25 4.53 -9.69
C LEU A 52 2.64 4.59 -11.10
N GLU A 53 2.59 5.78 -11.70
CA GLU A 53 2.05 6.03 -13.04
C GLU A 53 2.70 5.15 -14.13
N ASN A 54 3.99 4.84 -13.98
CA ASN A 54 4.76 4.02 -14.90
C ASN A 54 4.78 2.50 -14.57
N SER A 55 4.04 2.05 -13.55
CA SER A 55 4.06 0.65 -13.10
C SER A 55 3.24 -0.30 -13.98
N ALA A 56 2.32 0.22 -14.79
CA ALA A 56 1.37 -0.59 -15.55
C ALA A 56 2.02 -1.65 -16.44
N ASP A 57 3.10 -1.32 -17.13
CA ASP A 57 3.74 -2.25 -18.07
C ASP A 57 4.39 -3.44 -17.34
N PHE A 58 5.00 -3.21 -16.17
CA PHE A 58 5.54 -4.29 -15.35
C PHE A 58 4.43 -5.16 -14.72
N ILE A 59 3.31 -4.52 -14.29
CA ILE A 59 2.12 -5.26 -13.82
C ILE A 59 1.61 -6.18 -14.93
N LEU A 60 1.41 -5.66 -16.14
CA LEU A 60 0.92 -6.44 -17.29
C LEU A 60 1.85 -7.61 -17.64
N GLN A 61 3.17 -7.40 -17.65
CA GLN A 61 4.15 -8.47 -17.86
C GLN A 61 4.08 -9.54 -16.77
N SER A 62 3.94 -9.12 -15.50
CA SER A 62 3.82 -10.05 -14.36
C SER A 62 2.52 -10.87 -14.46
N VAL A 63 1.42 -10.23 -14.85
CA VAL A 63 0.12 -10.88 -15.10
C VAL A 63 0.24 -11.91 -16.24
N GLU A 64 0.81 -11.52 -17.38
CA GLU A 64 0.97 -12.43 -18.52
C GLU A 64 1.84 -13.64 -18.14
N LYS A 65 2.93 -13.41 -17.42
CA LYS A 65 3.82 -14.48 -16.95
C LYS A 65 3.11 -15.44 -15.99
N ARG A 66 2.25 -14.93 -15.09
CA ARG A 66 1.62 -15.71 -14.02
C ARG A 66 0.34 -16.40 -14.46
N PHE A 67 -0.51 -15.70 -15.19
CA PHE A 67 -1.86 -16.13 -15.53
C PHE A 67 -2.09 -16.35 -17.03
N GLY A 68 -1.11 -16.07 -17.85
CA GLY A 68 -1.19 -16.19 -19.33
C GLY A 68 -1.67 -14.94 -20.03
N LYS A 69 -1.57 -14.97 -21.36
CA LYS A 69 -1.97 -13.85 -22.24
C LYS A 69 -3.45 -13.52 -22.08
N ASN A 70 -3.76 -12.24 -22.17
CA ASN A 70 -5.13 -11.71 -22.09
C ASN A 70 -5.86 -12.01 -20.75
N SER A 71 -5.12 -12.42 -19.70
CA SER A 71 -5.71 -12.59 -18.39
C SER A 71 -6.08 -11.22 -17.80
N ARG A 72 -7.26 -11.13 -17.17
CA ARG A 72 -7.72 -9.93 -16.46
C ARG A 72 -8.15 -10.28 -15.04
N PRO A 73 -8.02 -9.37 -14.07
CA PRO A 73 -8.49 -9.59 -12.71
C PRO A 73 -10.02 -9.58 -12.65
N GLN A 74 -10.57 -10.06 -11.54
CA GLN A 74 -11.97 -9.81 -11.22
C GLN A 74 -12.21 -8.36 -10.86
N THR A 75 -11.25 -7.76 -10.18
CA THR A 75 -11.31 -6.38 -9.68
C THR A 75 -9.91 -5.88 -9.30
N ILE A 76 -9.80 -4.57 -9.08
CA ILE A 76 -8.68 -3.92 -8.40
C ILE A 76 -9.17 -3.51 -7.02
N ILE A 77 -8.35 -3.76 -5.97
CA ILE A 77 -8.58 -3.28 -4.61
C ILE A 77 -7.50 -2.24 -4.32
N LEU A 78 -7.90 -1.08 -3.84
CA LEU A 78 -6.97 -0.04 -3.38
C LEU A 78 -6.96 0.01 -1.85
N THR A 79 -5.76 0.04 -1.26
CA THR A 79 -5.60 0.22 0.18
C THR A 79 -5.96 1.64 0.60
N HIS A 80 -5.58 2.62 -0.22
CA HIS A 80 -5.91 4.04 -0.11
C HIS A 80 -5.59 4.77 -1.43
N GLY A 81 -5.76 6.08 -1.51
CA GLY A 81 -5.70 6.83 -2.77
C GLY A 81 -4.42 7.64 -3.01
N HIS A 82 -3.31 7.44 -2.30
CA HIS A 82 -2.07 8.15 -2.60
C HIS A 82 -1.48 7.75 -3.95
N PHE A 83 -0.72 8.67 -4.54
CA PHE A 83 -0.22 8.63 -5.92
C PHE A 83 0.57 7.37 -6.28
N ASP A 84 1.27 6.77 -5.32
CA ASP A 84 2.09 5.56 -5.48
C ASP A 84 1.28 4.26 -5.31
N HIS A 85 0.00 4.36 -4.96
CA HIS A 85 -0.97 3.24 -4.94
C HIS A 85 -1.95 3.28 -6.11
N VAL A 86 -2.30 4.48 -6.56
CA VAL A 86 -3.29 4.66 -7.64
C VAL A 86 -2.65 5.03 -8.99
N GLY A 87 -1.33 5.11 -9.07
CA GLY A 87 -0.65 5.70 -10.23
C GLY A 87 -1.01 5.08 -11.57
N SER A 88 -1.16 3.76 -11.63
CA SER A 88 -1.55 3.05 -12.86
C SER A 88 -3.02 2.64 -12.92
N VAL A 89 -3.87 3.03 -11.93
CA VAL A 89 -5.24 2.52 -11.81
C VAL A 89 -6.14 2.91 -12.98
N ILE A 90 -6.04 4.13 -13.49
CA ILE A 90 -6.83 4.59 -14.65
C ILE A 90 -6.55 3.67 -15.83
N LYS A 91 -5.29 3.57 -16.25
CA LYS A 91 -4.86 2.75 -17.39
C LYS A 91 -5.29 1.29 -17.25
N LEU A 92 -5.09 0.70 -16.06
CA LEU A 92 -5.36 -0.71 -15.85
C LEU A 92 -6.85 -1.02 -15.74
N SER A 93 -7.64 -0.18 -15.05
CA SER A 93 -9.07 -0.39 -14.91
C SER A 93 -9.83 -0.20 -16.21
N GLU A 94 -9.38 0.73 -17.06
CA GLU A 94 -9.90 0.90 -18.43
C GLU A 94 -9.55 -0.28 -19.32
N LEU A 95 -8.27 -0.70 -19.32
CA LEU A 95 -7.78 -1.82 -20.14
C LEU A 95 -8.52 -3.13 -19.83
N TRP A 96 -8.72 -3.43 -18.55
CA TRP A 96 -9.36 -4.67 -18.12
C TRP A 96 -10.88 -4.59 -18.01
N ASP A 97 -11.45 -3.39 -18.04
CA ASP A 97 -12.89 -3.15 -17.87
C ASP A 97 -13.42 -3.76 -16.55
N VAL A 98 -12.78 -3.43 -15.43
CA VAL A 98 -13.08 -3.97 -14.10
C VAL A 98 -13.38 -2.89 -13.07
N PRO A 99 -14.20 -3.20 -12.03
CA PRO A 99 -14.43 -2.29 -10.91
C PRO A 99 -13.17 -2.11 -10.06
N VAL A 100 -13.09 -0.96 -9.40
CA VAL A 100 -12.02 -0.60 -8.44
C VAL A 100 -12.68 -0.37 -7.09
N TYR A 101 -12.38 -1.25 -6.13
CA TYR A 101 -12.92 -1.13 -4.77
C TYR A 101 -11.95 -0.41 -3.84
N ILE A 102 -12.50 0.48 -3.03
CA ILE A 102 -11.77 1.25 -2.04
C ILE A 102 -12.68 1.55 -0.85
N HIS A 103 -12.11 1.94 0.28
CA HIS A 103 -12.89 2.34 1.44
C HIS A 103 -13.74 3.59 1.15
N GLN A 104 -14.94 3.66 1.77
CA GLN A 104 -15.90 4.76 1.58
C GLN A 104 -15.27 6.15 1.82
N LEU A 105 -14.40 6.29 2.82
CA LEU A 105 -13.74 7.56 3.16
C LEU A 105 -12.69 7.99 2.14
N GLU A 106 -12.18 7.06 1.32
CA GLU A 106 -11.23 7.36 0.23
C GLU A 106 -11.93 7.79 -1.07
N MET A 107 -13.23 7.55 -1.21
CA MET A 107 -13.98 7.88 -2.42
C MET A 107 -13.82 9.34 -2.89
N PRO A 108 -13.81 10.37 -2.01
CA PRO A 108 -13.62 11.75 -2.48
C PRO A 108 -12.29 12.00 -3.19
N TYR A 109 -11.22 11.28 -2.80
CA TYR A 109 -9.88 11.47 -3.33
C TYR A 109 -9.67 10.79 -4.69
N ILE A 110 -10.46 9.75 -4.99
CA ILE A 110 -10.37 9.03 -6.26
C ILE A 110 -11.52 9.37 -7.24
N THR A 111 -12.37 10.31 -6.88
CA THR A 111 -13.48 10.79 -7.71
C THR A 111 -13.41 12.29 -7.99
N GLY A 112 -12.23 12.89 -7.89
CA GLY A 112 -11.99 14.28 -8.25
C GLY A 112 -12.59 15.32 -7.29
N LYS A 113 -13.06 14.93 -6.10
CA LYS A 113 -13.82 15.81 -5.21
C LYS A 113 -12.99 16.44 -4.09
N LYS A 114 -11.88 15.85 -3.71
CA LYS A 114 -11.05 16.32 -2.60
C LYS A 114 -9.59 15.91 -2.83
N ASP A 115 -8.68 16.85 -2.71
CA ASP A 115 -7.24 16.59 -2.72
C ASP A 115 -6.75 16.13 -1.35
N TYR A 116 -5.69 15.32 -1.33
CA TYR A 116 -4.99 15.01 -0.09
C TYR A 116 -4.26 16.25 0.45
N PRO A 117 -4.01 16.33 1.77
CA PRO A 117 -3.10 17.32 2.30
C PRO A 117 -1.73 17.21 1.62
N MET A 118 -1.11 18.35 1.34
CA MET A 118 0.27 18.36 0.87
C MET A 118 1.17 17.68 1.89
N ALA A 119 2.12 16.88 1.44
CA ALA A 119 3.10 16.22 2.31
C ALA A 119 3.85 17.22 3.19
N ASP A 120 4.21 16.79 4.40
CA ASP A 120 4.91 17.63 5.38
C ASP A 120 6.42 17.33 5.38
N PRO A 121 7.27 18.20 4.86
CA PRO A 121 8.72 17.99 4.82
C PRO A 121 9.42 18.17 6.17
N THR A 122 8.71 18.67 7.20
CA THR A 122 9.31 19.01 8.50
C THR A 122 9.40 17.83 9.44
N VAL A 123 8.76 16.70 9.11
CA VAL A 123 8.67 15.51 9.97
C VAL A 123 9.97 14.70 10.11
N ASP A 124 10.91 14.85 9.19
CA ASP A 124 12.21 14.15 9.22
C ASP A 124 13.26 14.94 8.42
N GLU A 125 14.53 14.79 8.77
CA GLU A 125 15.68 15.39 8.07
C GLU A 125 16.09 14.61 6.80
N GLY A 126 15.47 13.47 6.54
CA GLY A 126 15.76 12.63 5.37
C GLY A 126 15.44 13.31 4.05
N ILE A 127 16.18 12.93 3.01
CA ILE A 127 16.05 13.53 1.66
C ILE A 127 14.64 13.32 1.11
N VAL A 128 14.02 12.15 1.35
CA VAL A 128 12.68 11.84 0.86
C VAL A 128 11.64 12.76 1.51
N ALA A 129 11.72 12.98 2.83
CA ALA A 129 10.87 13.93 3.53
C ALA A 129 11.03 15.35 2.97
N LYS A 130 12.25 15.81 2.75
CA LYS A 130 12.53 17.15 2.18
C LYS A 130 12.01 17.31 0.74
N MET A 131 11.98 16.24 -0.04
CA MET A 131 11.43 16.24 -1.40
C MET A 131 9.91 16.07 -1.43
N SER A 132 9.29 15.63 -0.34
CA SER A 132 7.89 15.26 -0.29
C SER A 132 6.88 16.33 -0.74
N PRO A 133 7.13 17.66 -0.59
CA PRO A 133 6.22 18.68 -1.15
C PRO A 133 6.07 18.63 -2.68
N THR A 134 6.97 17.92 -3.38
CA THR A 134 6.88 17.73 -4.83
C THR A 134 6.04 16.49 -5.23
N PHE A 135 5.63 15.69 -4.25
CA PHE A 135 4.84 14.49 -4.51
C PHE A 135 3.41 14.87 -4.92
N PRO A 136 2.82 14.14 -5.89
CA PRO A 136 1.43 14.37 -6.26
C PRO A 136 0.50 14.17 -5.06
N HIS A 137 -0.37 15.14 -4.81
CA HIS A 137 -1.39 15.06 -3.75
C HIS A 137 -2.80 15.35 -4.27
N THR A 138 -2.90 15.68 -5.57
CA THR A 138 -4.17 15.96 -6.22
C THR A 138 -4.98 14.69 -6.43
N SER A 139 -6.29 14.82 -6.27
CA SER A 139 -7.25 13.75 -6.56
C SER A 139 -7.15 13.27 -8.00
N ILE A 140 -7.48 12.00 -8.20
CA ILE A 140 -7.74 11.42 -9.52
C ILE A 140 -9.24 11.27 -9.73
N ASP A 141 -9.70 11.04 -10.96
CA ASP A 141 -11.11 10.76 -11.23
C ASP A 141 -11.28 9.42 -11.96
N ILE A 142 -11.66 8.40 -11.17
CA ILE A 142 -12.10 7.09 -11.64
C ILE A 142 -13.55 6.80 -11.21
N SER A 143 -14.37 7.84 -11.06
CA SER A 143 -15.77 7.73 -10.60
C SER A 143 -16.60 6.70 -11.39
N PHE A 144 -16.26 6.50 -12.66
CA PHE A 144 -16.90 5.51 -13.53
C PHE A 144 -16.56 4.04 -13.18
N ARG A 145 -15.55 3.79 -12.34
CA ARG A 145 -15.09 2.45 -11.91
C ARG A 145 -15.07 2.28 -10.39
N ALA A 146 -15.06 3.38 -9.65
CA ALA A 146 -14.92 3.37 -8.20
C ALA A 146 -16.17 2.80 -7.52
N VAL A 147 -15.97 1.83 -6.65
CA VAL A 147 -17.02 1.17 -5.86
C VAL A 147 -16.58 1.13 -4.40
N PRO A 148 -17.44 1.50 -3.43
CA PRO A 148 -17.11 1.32 -2.03
C PRO A 148 -16.97 -0.16 -1.66
N LEU A 149 -16.02 -0.50 -0.80
CA LEU A 149 -15.89 -1.83 -0.22
C LEU A 149 -17.16 -2.22 0.55
N PRO A 150 -17.56 -3.51 0.51
CA PRO A 150 -18.72 -4.00 1.27
C PRO A 150 -18.57 -3.76 2.77
N ALA A 151 -19.64 -3.26 3.41
CA ALA A 151 -19.63 -2.91 4.84
C ALA A 151 -19.49 -4.14 5.78
N ASP A 152 -19.68 -5.36 5.28
CA ASP A 152 -19.52 -6.61 6.05
C ASP A 152 -18.05 -7.06 6.19
N GLY A 153 -17.10 -6.27 5.70
CA GLY A 153 -15.67 -6.56 5.73
C GLY A 153 -15.19 -7.54 4.65
N SER A 154 -16.07 -8.05 3.79
CA SER A 154 -15.66 -8.94 2.70
C SER A 154 -14.88 -8.18 1.62
N VAL A 155 -13.95 -8.90 0.96
CA VAL A 155 -13.14 -8.34 -0.13
C VAL A 155 -13.59 -8.97 -1.45
N PRO A 156 -14.16 -8.19 -2.38
CA PRO A 156 -14.63 -8.70 -3.66
C PRO A 156 -13.52 -9.41 -4.44
N GLY A 157 -13.81 -10.62 -4.93
CA GLY A 157 -12.84 -11.45 -5.65
C GLY A 157 -11.78 -12.16 -4.78
N MET A 158 -11.80 -11.95 -3.46
CA MET A 158 -10.81 -12.54 -2.53
C MET A 158 -11.53 -13.34 -1.41
N PRO A 159 -12.08 -14.51 -1.69
CA PRO A 159 -12.78 -15.31 -0.68
C PRO A 159 -11.84 -15.70 0.47
N GLY A 160 -12.33 -15.54 1.70
CA GLY A 160 -11.55 -15.79 2.92
C GLY A 160 -10.65 -14.64 3.38
N TRP A 161 -10.64 -13.53 2.64
CA TRP A 161 -10.02 -12.28 3.06
C TRP A 161 -11.05 -11.34 3.69
N LYS A 162 -10.56 -10.51 4.60
CA LYS A 162 -11.29 -9.38 5.19
C LYS A 162 -10.49 -8.10 5.00
N TRP A 163 -11.16 -7.01 4.70
CA TRP A 163 -10.56 -5.70 4.86
C TRP A 163 -10.73 -5.22 6.29
N ILE A 164 -9.69 -4.61 6.81
CA ILE A 164 -9.61 -4.05 8.17
C ILE A 164 -9.41 -2.56 8.01
N HIS A 165 -10.26 -1.74 8.62
CA HIS A 165 -10.06 -0.29 8.66
C HIS A 165 -8.85 0.02 9.54
N THR A 166 -7.82 0.62 8.96
CA THR A 166 -6.54 0.96 9.58
C THR A 166 -6.21 2.43 9.35
N PRO A 167 -7.04 3.35 9.88
CA PRO A 167 -6.86 4.78 9.68
C PRO A 167 -5.60 5.30 10.34
N GLY A 168 -5.16 6.49 9.93
CA GLY A 168 -4.02 7.21 10.47
C GLY A 168 -3.12 7.75 9.39
N HIS A 169 -2.61 6.89 8.50
CA HIS A 169 -1.92 7.33 7.30
C HIS A 169 -2.86 8.17 6.42
N THR A 170 -4.01 7.61 6.07
CA THR A 170 -5.19 8.34 5.59
C THR A 170 -6.42 7.98 6.42
N GLU A 171 -7.51 8.76 6.29
CA GLU A 171 -8.73 8.51 7.05
C GLU A 171 -9.45 7.22 6.63
N GLY A 172 -9.29 6.79 5.38
CA GLY A 172 -9.92 5.59 4.82
C GLY A 172 -8.96 4.45 4.52
N HIS A 173 -7.71 4.52 4.99
CA HIS A 173 -6.74 3.46 4.77
C HIS A 173 -7.23 2.12 5.29
N ILE A 174 -6.98 1.05 4.52
CA ILE A 174 -7.29 -0.33 4.91
C ILE A 174 -6.08 -1.24 4.79
N SER A 175 -6.09 -2.30 5.60
CA SER A 175 -5.26 -3.48 5.42
C SER A 175 -6.14 -4.68 5.05
N LEU A 176 -5.56 -5.72 4.43
CA LEU A 176 -6.28 -6.94 4.08
C LEU A 176 -5.72 -8.11 4.89
N PHE A 177 -6.59 -8.88 5.52
CA PHE A 177 -6.19 -10.01 6.36
C PHE A 177 -6.87 -11.31 5.94
N ARG A 178 -6.11 -12.40 5.91
CA ARG A 178 -6.61 -13.74 5.60
C ARG A 178 -6.45 -14.65 6.82
N GLU A 179 -7.59 -15.06 7.40
CA GLU A 179 -7.64 -15.81 8.67
C GLU A 179 -6.94 -17.18 8.59
N LYS A 180 -7.16 -17.94 7.51
CA LYS A 180 -6.72 -19.36 7.42
C LYS A 180 -5.22 -19.57 7.62
N ASP A 181 -4.41 -18.63 7.20
CA ASP A 181 -2.94 -18.69 7.25
C ASP A 181 -2.33 -17.39 7.79
N ARG A 182 -3.19 -16.48 8.28
CA ARG A 182 -2.82 -15.23 8.96
C ARG A 182 -1.91 -14.34 8.11
N VAL A 183 -2.16 -14.30 6.81
CA VAL A 183 -1.47 -13.39 5.89
C VAL A 183 -2.09 -12.01 5.97
N LEU A 184 -1.25 -10.99 6.11
CA LEU A 184 -1.59 -9.58 6.16
C LEU A 184 -0.98 -8.84 4.97
N ILE A 185 -1.80 -8.16 4.17
CA ILE A 185 -1.35 -7.09 3.28
C ILE A 185 -1.61 -5.79 4.05
N ALA A 186 -0.54 -5.18 4.54
CA ALA A 186 -0.64 -4.11 5.52
C ALA A 186 -0.96 -2.74 4.92
N GLY A 187 -0.75 -2.56 3.61
CA GLY A 187 -0.76 -1.23 3.02
C GLY A 187 0.32 -0.35 3.68
N ASP A 188 -0.04 0.87 3.96
CA ASP A 188 0.80 1.87 4.63
C ASP A 188 0.54 1.99 6.13
N ALA A 189 -0.09 0.99 6.76
CA ALA A 189 -0.24 0.99 8.22
C ALA A 189 1.11 0.96 8.94
N PHE A 190 2.08 0.28 8.38
CA PHE A 190 3.50 0.27 8.78
C PHE A 190 4.37 -0.14 7.59
N SER A 191 5.66 0.11 7.68
CA SER A 191 6.65 -0.27 6.68
C SER A 191 7.78 -1.12 7.28
N THR A 192 8.46 -1.91 6.44
CA THR A 192 9.65 -2.69 6.82
C THR A 192 10.94 -2.05 6.30
N THR A 193 10.88 -0.76 5.98
CA THR A 193 12.03 0.08 5.64
C THR A 193 11.76 1.52 6.08
N LYS A 194 12.81 2.27 6.43
CA LYS A 194 12.66 3.69 6.77
C LYS A 194 12.43 4.51 5.50
N GLN A 195 11.20 4.99 5.29
CA GLN A 195 10.77 5.68 4.06
C GLN A 195 11.41 7.07 3.87
N GLU A 196 11.75 7.76 4.95
CA GLU A 196 12.38 9.09 4.92
C GLU A 196 13.83 9.04 4.42
N SER A 197 14.47 7.87 4.47
CA SER A 197 15.87 7.65 4.07
C SER A 197 15.97 7.04 2.67
N LEU A 198 16.47 7.82 1.70
CA LEU A 198 16.68 7.35 0.33
C LEU A 198 17.60 6.11 0.28
N SER A 199 18.64 6.04 1.10
CA SER A 199 19.54 4.87 1.15
C SER A 199 18.82 3.62 1.68
N SER A 200 17.93 3.75 2.66
CA SER A 200 17.15 2.64 3.19
C SER A 200 16.14 2.13 2.14
N VAL A 201 15.47 3.05 1.45
CA VAL A 201 14.51 2.73 0.38
C VAL A 201 15.20 2.01 -0.79
N VAL A 202 16.30 2.56 -1.32
CA VAL A 202 17.02 1.97 -2.47
C VAL A 202 17.68 0.64 -2.11
N MET A 203 18.28 0.53 -0.92
CA MET A 203 18.93 -0.69 -0.46
C MET A 203 17.95 -1.68 0.19
N GLN A 204 16.69 -1.30 0.38
CA GLN A 204 15.65 -2.07 1.06
C GLN A 204 16.14 -2.66 2.38
N ARG A 205 16.74 -1.81 3.23
CA ARG A 205 17.19 -2.21 4.55
C ARG A 205 15.99 -2.56 5.41
N GLU A 206 15.98 -3.78 5.92
CA GLU A 206 14.92 -4.30 6.79
C GLU A 206 14.98 -3.61 8.15
N GLN A 207 14.02 -2.74 8.40
CA GLN A 207 13.83 -2.03 9.66
C GLN A 207 12.37 -1.67 9.78
N ILE A 208 11.67 -2.20 10.78
CA ILE A 208 10.29 -1.80 10.97
C ILE A 208 10.19 -0.31 11.27
N SER A 209 9.21 0.33 10.69
CA SER A 209 8.88 1.73 10.89
C SER A 209 7.36 1.88 10.87
N GLY A 210 6.85 3.00 11.34
CA GLY A 210 5.44 3.34 11.18
C GLY A 210 5.07 3.63 9.72
N PRO A 211 3.90 4.22 9.50
CA PRO A 211 3.50 4.72 8.19
C PRO A 211 4.45 5.82 7.71
N PRO A 212 4.51 6.10 6.38
CA PRO A 212 5.31 7.19 5.82
C PRO A 212 5.00 8.52 6.51
N LYS A 213 6.00 9.09 7.23
CA LYS A 213 5.79 10.24 8.15
C LYS A 213 5.23 11.46 7.44
N TYR A 214 5.74 11.77 6.25
CA TYR A 214 5.41 12.98 5.50
C TYR A 214 3.99 13.02 4.92
N LEU A 215 3.26 11.88 4.90
CA LEU A 215 1.89 11.75 4.40
C LEU A 215 0.89 11.35 5.50
N THR A 216 1.35 11.00 6.69
CA THR A 216 0.49 10.54 7.78
C THR A 216 -0.20 11.71 8.48
N THR A 217 -1.53 11.60 8.66
CA THR A 217 -2.36 12.73 9.11
C THR A 217 -2.95 12.55 10.51
N ASP A 218 -2.96 11.32 11.07
CA ASP A 218 -3.46 11.02 12.42
C ASP A 218 -2.59 9.96 13.09
N TRP A 219 -1.69 10.39 13.95
CA TRP A 219 -0.72 9.51 14.63
C TRP A 219 -1.37 8.61 15.68
N LYS A 220 -2.44 9.09 16.34
CA LYS A 220 -3.14 8.26 17.32
C LYS A 220 -3.95 7.14 16.66
N ALA A 221 -4.61 7.45 15.56
CA ALA A 221 -5.27 6.44 14.75
C ALA A 221 -4.26 5.44 14.17
N ALA A 222 -3.09 5.89 13.70
CA ALA A 222 -2.03 5.04 13.18
C ALA A 222 -1.50 4.07 14.26
N GLU A 223 -1.22 4.55 15.47
CA GLU A 223 -0.82 3.69 16.60
C GLU A 223 -1.87 2.61 16.89
N ASN A 224 -3.15 3.01 16.99
CA ASN A 224 -4.24 2.07 17.26
C ASN A 224 -4.37 1.03 16.12
N SER A 225 -4.18 1.46 14.87
CA SER A 225 -4.22 0.57 13.71
C SER A 225 -3.10 -0.47 13.74
N VAL A 226 -1.86 -0.07 14.02
CA VAL A 226 -0.73 -1.02 14.15
C VAL A 226 -0.96 -1.99 15.31
N ARG A 227 -1.44 -1.50 16.46
CA ARG A 227 -1.80 -2.35 17.61
C ARG A 227 -2.87 -3.37 17.24
N HIS A 228 -3.93 -2.95 16.57
CA HIS A 228 -4.97 -3.85 16.09
C HIS A 228 -4.42 -4.92 15.14
N LEU A 229 -3.56 -4.54 14.19
CA LEU A 229 -2.92 -5.48 13.26
C LEU A 229 -2.00 -6.47 13.99
N MET A 230 -1.26 -6.04 15.02
CA MET A 230 -0.44 -6.91 15.85
C MET A 230 -1.32 -7.95 16.59
N ASP A 231 -2.48 -7.53 17.13
CA ASP A 231 -3.41 -8.43 17.85
C ASP A 231 -4.00 -9.53 16.93
N LEU A 232 -4.03 -9.30 15.62
CA LEU A 232 -4.36 -10.34 14.64
C LEU A 232 -3.27 -11.43 14.57
N LYS A 233 -2.08 -11.21 15.11
CA LYS A 233 -0.92 -12.12 15.10
C LYS A 233 -0.60 -12.62 13.71
N PRO A 234 -0.29 -11.78 12.73
CA PRO A 234 0.00 -12.20 11.36
C PRO A 234 1.22 -13.12 11.31
N SER A 235 1.17 -14.16 10.48
CA SER A 235 2.30 -15.06 10.21
C SER A 235 3.22 -14.53 9.11
N LEU A 236 2.65 -13.72 8.22
CA LEU A 236 3.31 -13.03 7.10
C LEU A 236 2.66 -11.67 6.96
N ALA A 237 3.46 -10.62 6.89
CA ALA A 237 3.02 -9.26 6.54
C ALA A 237 3.69 -8.80 5.24
N ILE A 238 2.90 -8.18 4.39
CA ILE A 238 3.30 -7.59 3.11
C ILE A 238 2.96 -6.10 3.21
N PRO A 239 3.91 -5.23 3.59
CA PRO A 239 3.72 -3.78 3.58
C PRO A 239 3.83 -3.25 2.16
N SER A 240 3.30 -2.05 1.92
CA SER A 240 3.50 -1.38 0.64
C SER A 240 4.93 -0.85 0.48
N HIS A 241 5.63 -0.62 1.59
CA HIS A 241 6.99 -0.10 1.59
C HIS A 241 7.94 -1.04 2.33
N GLY A 242 8.91 -1.59 1.60
CA GLY A 242 9.88 -2.56 2.08
C GLY A 242 9.58 -3.99 1.66
N LYS A 243 10.19 -4.94 2.36
CA LYS A 243 10.05 -6.38 2.03
C LYS A 243 9.00 -7.07 2.90
N PRO A 244 8.36 -8.12 2.38
CA PRO A 244 7.55 -9.01 3.22
C PRO A 244 8.36 -9.56 4.40
N MET A 245 7.75 -9.56 5.59
CA MET A 245 8.34 -10.06 6.82
C MET A 245 7.46 -11.17 7.42
N LYS A 246 8.05 -12.18 8.06
CA LYS A 246 7.30 -13.36 8.52
C LYS A 246 7.83 -13.97 9.81
N GLY A 247 7.00 -14.81 10.42
CA GLY A 247 7.37 -15.65 11.57
C GLY A 247 7.72 -14.84 12.81
N GLU A 248 8.72 -15.32 13.55
CA GLU A 248 9.13 -14.71 14.82
C GLU A 248 9.70 -13.29 14.65
N GLU A 249 10.42 -13.05 13.55
CA GLU A 249 10.94 -11.73 13.21
C GLU A 249 9.81 -10.69 13.08
N LEU A 250 8.74 -11.03 12.36
CA LEU A 250 7.56 -10.16 12.26
C LEU A 250 6.93 -9.90 13.62
N THR A 251 6.78 -10.93 14.45
CA THR A 251 6.19 -10.79 15.78
C THR A 251 6.99 -9.83 16.63
N GLN A 252 8.31 -10.05 16.74
CA GLN A 252 9.22 -9.20 17.53
C GLN A 252 9.21 -7.76 17.05
N HIS A 253 9.22 -7.54 15.73
CA HIS A 253 9.22 -6.21 15.13
C HIS A 253 7.89 -5.48 15.35
N LEU A 254 6.74 -6.15 15.23
CA LEU A 254 5.44 -5.53 15.54
C LEU A 254 5.31 -5.21 17.04
N GLU A 255 5.74 -6.10 17.92
CA GLU A 255 5.76 -5.83 19.36
C GLU A 255 6.66 -4.62 19.69
N MET A 256 7.85 -4.55 19.09
CA MET A 256 8.75 -3.41 19.24
C MET A 256 8.09 -2.12 18.75
N LEU A 257 7.49 -2.13 17.56
CA LEU A 257 6.82 -0.95 16.99
C LEU A 257 5.67 -0.48 17.87
N VAL A 258 4.81 -1.40 18.37
CA VAL A 258 3.67 -1.05 19.22
C VAL A 258 4.12 -0.51 20.58
N ASN A 259 5.17 -1.10 21.20
CA ASN A 259 5.65 -0.71 22.51
C ASN A 259 6.44 0.61 22.50
N HIS A 260 7.01 0.97 21.36
CA HIS A 260 7.85 2.15 21.16
C HIS A 260 7.37 3.02 19.99
N PHE A 261 6.04 3.11 19.79
CA PHE A 261 5.45 3.76 18.60
C PHE A 261 5.87 5.22 18.49
N ASP A 262 5.84 5.97 19.59
CA ASP A 262 6.23 7.38 19.58
C ASP A 262 7.70 7.58 19.20
N GLU A 263 8.58 6.65 19.61
CA GLU A 263 10.03 6.75 19.34
C GLU A 263 10.37 6.29 17.91
N ILE A 264 9.70 5.25 17.41
CA ILE A 264 10.02 4.62 16.11
C ILE A 264 9.26 5.28 14.97
N ALA A 265 7.96 5.53 15.16
CA ALA A 265 7.04 5.93 14.10
C ALA A 265 6.70 7.41 14.12
N LYS A 266 6.26 7.94 15.28
CA LYS A 266 5.78 9.31 15.39
C LYS A 266 6.95 10.29 15.23
N PRO A 267 6.83 11.33 14.38
CA PRO A 267 7.85 12.37 14.30
C PRO A 267 7.81 13.27 15.55
N GLU A 268 8.95 13.89 15.88
CA GLU A 268 9.04 14.85 16.99
C GLU A 268 8.30 16.16 16.68
N GLN A 269 8.16 16.50 15.40
CA GLN A 269 7.51 17.71 14.93
C GLN A 269 6.78 17.48 13.60
N GLY A 270 5.85 18.34 13.27
CA GLY A 270 5.11 18.29 12.02
C GLY A 270 3.69 18.83 12.15
N ARG A 271 3.06 19.08 11.00
CA ARG A 271 1.71 19.68 10.90
C ARG A 271 0.64 18.88 11.64
N PHE A 272 0.77 17.56 11.65
CA PHE A 272 -0.20 16.64 12.23
C PHE A 272 0.28 16.01 13.55
N VAL A 273 1.38 16.51 14.09
CA VAL A 273 1.88 16.10 15.42
C VAL A 273 1.21 17.01 16.45
N THR A 274 0.23 16.46 17.16
CA THR A 274 -0.40 17.12 18.31
C THR A 274 0.28 16.66 19.59
N GLU A 275 0.47 17.60 20.56
CA GLU A 275 0.97 17.28 21.90
C GLU A 275 0.04 16.36 22.70
#